data_a909034ee06f033050c6ced2a42ec85d
#
_entry.id   a909034ee06f033050c6ced2a42ec85d
#
_cell.length_a   1.000
_cell.length_b   1.000
_cell.length_c   1.000
_cell.angle_alpha   90.00
_cell.angle_beta   90.00
_cell.angle_gamma   90.00
#
_symmetry.space_group_name_H-M   'P 1'
#
loop_
_entity.id
_entity.type
_entity.pdbx_description
1 polymer ?
#
loop_
_entity_poly.entity_id
_entity_poly.type
_entity_poly.pdbx_seq_one_letter_code
_entity_poly.pdbx_strand_id
1 'polypeptide(L)'
;RSSDLILFFIELTEYRIEYNDIMNISAKDIPSYLSWKLNPAGSISIMVSLSLFMLTNNIVNFIGRFIVNHNFETHVFNFTNPVGITIYLLLQMILGYFLSRLLINTKRKSKEFLKNGNYFEGIQPGQQTEKFLGSKARRICWFGSIVVAIVLAIPMYSALLVPHLLKEVYFTTQMIVFVYIGINIAETIRAYLYFDSY
;
A
#
# COMPACT_ATOMS: atom_id res chain seq x y z
N ARG A 1 -0.29 -17.51 9.38
CA ARG A 1 0.91 -17.04 10.12
C ARG A 1 2.07 -16.69 9.20
N SER A 2 2.32 -17.43 8.10
CA SER A 2 3.40 -17.10 7.16
C SER A 2 3.11 -15.87 6.30
N SER A 3 1.87 -15.66 5.88
CA SER A 3 1.45 -14.48 5.11
C SER A 3 1.58 -13.18 5.90
N ASP A 4 1.34 -13.22 7.22
CA ASP A 4 1.47 -12.04 8.09
C ASP A 4 2.93 -11.61 8.21
N LEU A 5 3.85 -12.58 8.32
CA LEU A 5 5.29 -12.33 8.33
C LEU A 5 5.77 -11.73 7.01
N ILE A 6 5.29 -12.24 5.87
CA ILE A 6 5.65 -11.72 4.55
C ILE A 6 5.17 -10.28 4.39
N LEU A 7 3.94 -9.96 4.79
CA LEU A 7 3.42 -8.60 4.77
C LEU A 7 4.23 -7.67 5.67
N PHE A 8 4.60 -8.14 6.88
CA PHE A 8 5.48 -7.39 7.78
C PHE A 8 6.84 -7.10 7.15
N PHE A 9 7.46 -8.09 6.49
CA PHE A 9 8.71 -7.89 5.76
C PHE A 9 8.57 -6.88 4.62
N ILE A 10 7.46 -6.91 3.87
CA ILE A 10 7.21 -5.97 2.77
C ILE A 10 7.06 -4.55 3.29
N GLU A 11 6.44 -4.35 4.45
CA GLU A 11 6.26 -3.04 5.06
C GLU A 11 7.59 -2.45 5.57
N LEU A 12 8.47 -3.30 6.08
CA LEU A 12 9.81 -2.92 6.52
C LEU A 12 10.81 -2.73 5.37
N THR A 13 10.46 -3.21 4.15
CA THR A 13 11.36 -3.09 3.00
C THR A 13 11.33 -1.68 2.46
N GLU A 14 12.48 -1.01 2.52
CA GLU A 14 12.69 0.33 1.99
C GLU A 14 13.48 0.29 0.69
N TYR A 15 13.03 1.03 -0.30
CA TYR A 15 13.80 1.29 -1.51
C TYR A 15 14.64 2.55 -1.29
N ARG A 16 15.96 2.39 -1.30
CA ARG A 16 16.92 3.46 -1.08
C ARG A 16 17.45 4.01 -2.41
N ILE A 17 17.40 5.33 -2.57
CA ILE A 17 17.93 6.05 -3.72
C ILE A 17 19.06 6.95 -3.22
N GLU A 18 20.27 6.75 -3.71
CA GLU A 18 21.43 7.58 -3.36
C GLU A 18 21.28 8.98 -3.96
N TYR A 19 21.64 9.99 -3.18
CA TYR A 19 21.72 11.38 -3.64
C TYR A 19 22.91 12.09 -3.00
N ASN A 20 23.37 13.15 -3.66
CA ASN A 20 24.46 13.97 -3.16
C ASN A 20 23.91 15.20 -2.45
N ASP A 21 24.45 15.46 -1.26
CA ASP A 21 24.11 16.62 -0.42
C ASP A 21 25.26 17.63 -0.50
N ILE A 22 24.97 18.86 -0.96
CA ILE A 22 25.96 19.93 -1.07
C ILE A 22 26.44 20.38 0.30
N MET A 23 25.59 20.32 1.34
CA MET A 23 25.97 20.75 2.68
C MET A 23 26.92 19.78 3.40
N ASN A 24 26.98 18.53 2.96
CA ASN A 24 27.74 17.46 3.61
C ASN A 24 29.07 17.15 2.88
N ILE A 25 29.65 18.11 2.19
CA ILE A 25 30.92 17.95 1.44
C ILE A 25 32.09 17.56 2.36
N SER A 26 31.99 17.84 3.67
CA SER A 26 33.02 17.49 4.66
C SER A 26 32.98 16.03 5.14
N ALA A 27 31.85 15.33 4.98
CA ALA A 27 31.70 13.93 5.34
C ALA A 27 31.74 13.05 4.09
N LYS A 28 32.94 12.92 3.50
CA LYS A 28 33.22 12.29 2.20
C LYS A 28 32.88 10.81 2.09
N ASP A 29 32.36 10.15 3.15
CA ASP A 29 32.23 8.69 3.23
C ASP A 29 30.83 8.16 3.57
N ILE A 30 29.80 9.01 3.73
CA ILE A 30 28.46 8.51 4.03
C ILE A 30 27.49 8.97 2.96
N PRO A 31 27.14 8.12 2.00
CA PRO A 31 26.14 8.45 0.99
C PRO A 31 24.78 8.70 1.65
N SER A 32 24.16 9.82 1.29
CA SER A 32 22.80 10.15 1.73
C SER A 32 21.80 9.38 0.91
N TYR A 33 20.81 8.75 1.56
CA TYR A 33 19.79 7.93 0.90
C TYR A 33 18.40 8.51 1.09
N LEU A 34 17.64 8.60 0.00
CA LEU A 34 16.20 8.80 0.06
C LEU A 34 15.54 7.42 0.18
N SER A 35 14.96 7.12 1.34
CA SER A 35 14.24 5.85 1.56
C SER A 35 12.75 6.02 1.28
N TRP A 36 12.19 5.09 0.52
CA TRP A 36 10.76 4.97 0.30
C TRP A 36 10.30 3.57 0.68
N LYS A 37 9.20 3.50 1.43
CA LYS A 37 8.54 2.22 1.70
C LYS A 37 8.05 1.60 0.39
N LEU A 38 8.16 0.29 0.27
CA LEU A 38 7.71 -0.46 -0.91
C LEU A 38 6.20 -0.32 -1.12
N ASN A 39 5.44 -0.29 -0.02
CA ASN A 39 4.00 -0.06 -0.03
C ASN A 39 3.62 1.07 0.94
N PRO A 40 3.72 2.34 0.51
CA PRO A 40 3.43 3.48 1.38
C PRO A 40 1.97 3.55 1.85
N ALA A 41 1.04 3.02 1.06
CA ALA A 41 -0.37 2.98 1.42
C ALA A 41 -0.71 1.86 2.40
N GLY A 42 0.11 0.80 2.47
CA GLY A 42 0.02 -0.29 3.44
C GLY A 42 -1.41 -0.75 3.74
N SER A 43 -1.75 -0.71 5.02
CA SER A 43 -3.08 -1.08 5.54
C SER A 43 -4.22 -0.22 5.01
N ILE A 44 -3.97 1.07 4.72
CA ILE A 44 -5.01 1.99 4.25
C ILE A 44 -5.60 1.49 2.94
N SER A 45 -4.76 1.01 2.02
CA SER A 45 -5.25 0.49 0.74
C SER A 45 -6.11 -0.76 0.90
N ILE A 46 -5.75 -1.65 1.85
CA ILE A 46 -6.51 -2.86 2.16
C ILE A 46 -7.86 -2.50 2.77
N MET A 47 -7.88 -1.59 3.74
CA MET A 47 -9.12 -1.16 4.39
C MET A 47 -10.08 -0.49 3.41
N VAL A 48 -9.57 0.43 2.59
CA VAL A 48 -10.39 1.15 1.61
C VAL A 48 -10.93 0.21 0.54
N SER A 49 -10.12 -0.71 0.01
CA SER A 49 -10.59 -1.68 -0.99
C SER A 49 -11.63 -2.65 -0.42
N LEU A 50 -11.44 -3.11 0.82
CA LEU A 50 -12.41 -3.97 1.50
C LEU A 50 -13.74 -3.24 1.73
N SER A 51 -13.68 -2.00 2.21
CA SER A 51 -14.87 -1.17 2.44
C SER A 51 -15.63 -0.90 1.15
N LEU A 52 -14.93 -0.55 0.07
CA LEU A 52 -15.55 -0.32 -1.23
C LEU A 52 -16.16 -1.60 -1.82
N PHE A 53 -15.49 -2.74 -1.67
CA PHE A 53 -16.02 -4.02 -2.12
C PHE A 53 -17.31 -4.39 -1.38
N MET A 54 -17.33 -4.24 -0.05
CA MET A 54 -18.52 -4.49 0.78
C MET A 54 -19.66 -3.51 0.46
N LEU A 55 -19.35 -2.23 0.27
CA LEU A 55 -20.33 -1.23 -0.14
C LEU A 55 -20.96 -1.58 -1.49
N THR A 56 -20.14 -1.98 -2.47
CA THR A 56 -20.62 -2.39 -3.79
C THR A 56 -21.57 -3.58 -3.68
N ASN A 57 -21.21 -4.60 -2.89
CA ASN A 57 -22.08 -5.75 -2.65
C ASN A 57 -23.42 -5.34 -2.04
N ASN A 58 -23.39 -4.49 -1.02
CA ASN A 58 -24.60 -4.01 -0.35
C ASN A 58 -25.49 -3.18 -1.27
N ILE A 59 -24.92 -2.29 -2.09
CA ILE A 59 -25.64 -1.46 -3.05
C ILE A 59 -26.29 -2.33 -4.12
N VAL A 60 -25.56 -3.29 -4.70
CA VAL A 60 -26.09 -4.18 -5.74
C VAL A 60 -27.21 -5.04 -5.19
N ASN A 61 -27.08 -5.60 -3.98
CA ASN A 61 -28.14 -6.36 -3.33
C ASN A 61 -29.36 -5.49 -3.03
N PHE A 62 -29.15 -4.26 -2.55
CA PHE A 62 -30.24 -3.32 -2.28
C PHE A 62 -31.03 -2.99 -3.55
N ILE A 63 -30.34 -2.61 -4.60
CA ILE A 63 -30.97 -2.30 -5.92
C ILE A 63 -31.66 -3.53 -6.50
N GLY A 64 -31.02 -4.70 -6.42
CA GLY A 64 -31.58 -5.96 -6.92
C GLY A 64 -32.88 -6.35 -6.22
N ARG A 65 -32.97 -6.15 -4.92
CA ARG A 65 -34.23 -6.37 -4.14
C ARG A 65 -35.36 -5.44 -4.57
N PHE A 66 -35.02 -4.22 -4.98
CA PHE A 66 -36.03 -3.26 -5.46
C PHE A 66 -36.52 -3.53 -6.89
N ILE A 67 -35.62 -3.95 -7.79
CA ILE A 67 -35.90 -4.05 -9.23
C ILE A 67 -36.32 -5.46 -9.62
N VAL A 68 -35.68 -6.48 -9.06
CA VAL A 68 -35.84 -7.86 -9.54
C VAL A 68 -36.78 -8.67 -8.64
N ASN A 69 -36.49 -8.75 -7.36
CA ASN A 69 -37.31 -9.50 -6.38
C ASN A 69 -36.85 -9.23 -4.95
N HIS A 70 -37.76 -9.35 -3.97
CA HIS A 70 -37.46 -9.17 -2.54
C HIS A 70 -36.36 -10.12 -1.99
N ASN A 71 -36.15 -11.26 -2.66
CA ASN A 71 -35.15 -12.29 -2.29
C ASN A 71 -33.91 -12.27 -3.17
N PHE A 72 -33.65 -11.16 -3.90
CA PHE A 72 -32.47 -11.05 -4.74
C PHE A 72 -31.20 -10.96 -3.90
N GLU A 73 -30.32 -11.91 -4.05
CA GLU A 73 -28.97 -11.90 -3.51
C GLU A 73 -27.95 -12.20 -4.61
N THR A 74 -27.04 -11.28 -4.84
CA THR A 74 -25.95 -11.54 -5.77
C THR A 74 -24.82 -12.27 -5.06
N HIS A 75 -24.46 -13.44 -5.58
CA HIS A 75 -23.29 -14.17 -5.11
C HIS A 75 -21.99 -13.74 -5.80
N VAL A 76 -22.06 -12.82 -6.77
CA VAL A 76 -20.91 -12.42 -7.59
C VAL A 76 -19.90 -11.61 -6.74
N PHE A 77 -20.37 -10.74 -5.86
CA PHE A 77 -19.51 -9.93 -4.97
C PHE A 77 -19.33 -10.58 -3.60
N ASN A 78 -19.29 -11.91 -3.54
CA ASN A 78 -19.09 -12.62 -2.30
C ASN A 78 -17.72 -13.32 -2.30
N PHE A 79 -17.03 -13.36 -1.14
CA PHE A 79 -15.75 -14.06 -1.00
C PHE A 79 -15.87 -15.59 -1.05
N THR A 80 -17.08 -16.12 -1.10
CA THR A 80 -17.35 -17.55 -1.37
C THR A 80 -17.20 -17.91 -2.84
N ASN A 81 -17.16 -16.92 -3.74
CA ASN A 81 -17.04 -17.11 -5.17
C ASN A 81 -15.63 -16.72 -5.67
N PRO A 82 -14.98 -17.54 -6.51
CA PRO A 82 -13.67 -17.18 -7.09
C PRO A 82 -13.71 -15.88 -7.90
N VAL A 83 -14.85 -15.58 -8.53
CA VAL A 83 -15.07 -14.33 -9.27
C VAL A 83 -15.03 -13.13 -8.33
N GLY A 84 -15.70 -13.20 -7.18
CA GLY A 84 -15.70 -12.13 -6.18
C GLY A 84 -14.32 -11.86 -5.63
N ILE A 85 -13.55 -12.90 -5.31
CA ILE A 85 -12.15 -12.76 -4.87
C ILE A 85 -11.30 -12.09 -5.94
N THR A 86 -11.43 -12.51 -7.20
CA THR A 86 -10.67 -11.92 -8.31
C THR A 86 -10.97 -10.43 -8.48
N ILE A 87 -12.25 -10.05 -8.42
CA ILE A 87 -12.68 -8.64 -8.50
C ILE A 87 -12.09 -7.84 -7.32
N TYR A 88 -12.15 -8.39 -6.11
CA TYR A 88 -11.56 -7.75 -4.93
C TYR A 88 -10.06 -7.53 -5.07
N LEU A 89 -9.31 -8.53 -5.54
CA LEU A 89 -7.86 -8.43 -5.72
C LEU A 89 -7.47 -7.41 -6.80
N LEU A 90 -8.24 -7.34 -7.90
CA LEU A 90 -8.06 -6.30 -8.92
C LEU A 90 -8.34 -4.90 -8.36
N LEU A 91 -9.42 -4.74 -7.59
CA LEU A 91 -9.75 -3.49 -6.93
C LEU A 91 -8.64 -3.08 -5.94
N GLN A 92 -8.15 -4.04 -5.13
CA GLN A 92 -7.04 -3.83 -4.21
C GLN A 92 -5.76 -3.39 -4.94
N MET A 93 -5.42 -4.01 -6.08
CA MET A 93 -4.24 -3.66 -6.85
C MET A 93 -4.32 -2.23 -7.40
N ILE A 94 -5.48 -1.85 -7.95
CA ILE A 94 -5.72 -0.50 -8.47
C ILE A 94 -5.67 0.54 -7.36
N LEU A 95 -6.41 0.33 -6.28
CA LEU A 95 -6.46 1.26 -5.15
C LEU A 95 -5.12 1.34 -4.42
N GLY A 96 -4.43 0.21 -4.25
CA GLY A 96 -3.09 0.17 -3.68
C GLY A 96 -2.12 1.03 -4.47
N TYR A 97 -2.14 0.95 -5.78
CA TYR A 97 -1.33 1.81 -6.65
C TYR A 97 -1.70 3.29 -6.50
N PHE A 98 -2.99 3.64 -6.59
CA PHE A 98 -3.43 5.04 -6.51
C PHE A 98 -3.11 5.66 -5.15
N LEU A 99 -3.44 4.99 -4.05
CA LEU A 99 -3.20 5.51 -2.70
C LEU A 99 -1.71 5.63 -2.41
N SER A 100 -0.89 4.65 -2.81
CA SER A 100 0.56 4.74 -2.68
C SER A 100 1.14 5.92 -3.48
N ARG A 101 0.60 6.18 -4.67
CA ARG A 101 0.99 7.33 -5.49
C ARG A 101 0.64 8.67 -4.85
N LEU A 102 -0.52 8.76 -4.19
CA LEU A 102 -0.95 9.97 -3.48
C LEU A 102 -0.05 10.25 -2.26
N LEU A 103 0.36 9.21 -1.54
CA LEU A 103 1.23 9.35 -0.37
C LEU A 103 2.67 9.72 -0.74
N ILE A 104 3.20 9.22 -1.87
CA ILE A 104 4.50 9.64 -2.40
C ILE A 104 4.33 10.94 -3.19
N ASN A 105 4.40 12.08 -2.50
CA ASN A 105 4.34 13.39 -3.15
C ASN A 105 5.69 13.77 -3.76
N THR A 106 5.95 13.30 -4.98
CA THR A 106 7.21 13.53 -5.69
C THR A 106 7.48 15.00 -5.99
N LYS A 107 6.42 15.81 -6.18
CA LYS A 107 6.53 17.24 -6.41
C LYS A 107 7.03 17.99 -5.19
N ARG A 108 6.51 17.64 -4.00
CA ARG A 108 6.97 18.21 -2.73
C ARG A 108 8.43 17.82 -2.47
N LYS A 109 8.76 16.56 -2.66
CA LYS A 109 10.14 16.05 -2.48
C LYS A 109 11.12 16.70 -3.44
N SER A 110 10.80 16.89 -4.71
CA SER A 110 11.64 17.60 -5.66
C SER A 110 11.91 19.06 -5.25
N LYS A 111 10.89 19.75 -4.70
CA LYS A 111 11.07 21.11 -4.17
C LYS A 111 11.92 21.15 -2.91
N GLU A 112 11.78 20.17 -2.00
CA GLU A 112 12.65 20.02 -0.83
C GLU A 112 14.11 19.82 -1.24
N PHE A 113 14.36 18.94 -2.22
CA PHE A 113 15.69 18.71 -2.78
C PHE A 113 16.31 19.99 -3.35
N LEU A 114 15.51 20.76 -4.11
CA LEU A 114 15.96 22.03 -4.67
C LEU A 114 16.33 23.05 -3.58
N LYS A 115 15.52 23.14 -2.51
CA LYS A 115 15.76 24.07 -1.39
C LYS A 115 16.99 23.70 -0.57
N ASN A 116 17.22 22.40 -0.36
CA ASN A 116 18.34 21.91 0.43
C ASN A 116 19.64 21.77 -0.39
N GLY A 117 19.61 22.09 -1.68
CA GLY A 117 20.77 21.92 -2.56
C GLY A 117 21.09 20.47 -2.91
N ASN A 118 20.20 19.52 -2.62
CA ASN A 118 20.41 18.11 -2.90
C ASN A 118 20.17 17.80 -4.38
N TYR A 119 21.00 16.94 -4.97
CA TYR A 119 20.88 16.56 -6.37
C TYR A 119 21.22 15.09 -6.60
N PHE A 120 20.70 14.54 -7.69
CA PHE A 120 21.08 13.22 -8.19
C PHE A 120 22.14 13.37 -9.27
N GLU A 121 23.12 12.48 -9.31
CA GLU A 121 24.15 12.50 -10.34
C GLU A 121 23.53 12.47 -11.75
N GLY A 122 23.94 13.42 -12.59
CA GLY A 122 23.48 13.52 -13.98
C GLY A 122 22.05 14.06 -14.16
N ILE A 123 21.38 14.55 -13.10
CA ILE A 123 20.00 15.07 -13.16
C ILE A 123 19.98 16.53 -12.69
N GLN A 124 19.46 17.41 -13.53
CA GLN A 124 19.32 18.82 -13.15
C GLN A 124 18.27 18.99 -12.05
N PRO A 125 18.57 19.78 -10.99
CA PRO A 125 17.62 20.08 -9.92
C PRO A 125 16.35 20.74 -10.47
N GLY A 126 15.19 20.34 -9.94
CA GLY A 126 13.88 20.89 -10.31
C GLY A 126 13.03 19.92 -11.13
N GLN A 127 12.59 20.29 -12.31
CA GLN A 127 11.63 19.49 -13.10
C GLN A 127 12.16 18.11 -13.52
N GLN A 128 13.46 18.00 -13.81
CA GLN A 128 14.06 16.70 -14.16
C GLN A 128 14.08 15.76 -12.94
N THR A 129 14.40 16.27 -11.76
CA THR A 129 14.32 15.54 -10.50
C THR A 129 12.91 15.06 -10.22
N GLU A 130 11.87 15.89 -10.45
CA GLU A 130 10.47 15.49 -10.28
C GLU A 130 10.09 14.34 -11.22
N LYS A 131 10.48 14.41 -12.50
CA LYS A 131 10.24 13.34 -13.48
C LYS A 131 10.95 12.04 -13.12
N PHE A 132 12.19 12.13 -12.68
CA PHE A 132 12.97 10.97 -12.23
C PHE A 132 12.33 10.30 -11.02
N LEU A 133 12.04 11.05 -9.95
CA LEU A 133 11.36 10.58 -8.77
C LEU A 133 9.97 10.01 -9.11
N GLY A 134 9.24 10.67 -10.01
CA GLY A 134 7.93 10.21 -10.48
C GLY A 134 7.98 8.86 -11.19
N SER A 135 9.01 8.62 -12.00
CA SER A 135 9.22 7.35 -12.69
C SER A 135 9.56 6.22 -11.70
N LYS A 136 10.47 6.48 -10.76
CA LYS A 136 10.83 5.53 -9.70
C LYS A 136 9.64 5.20 -8.79
N ALA A 137 8.92 6.22 -8.32
CA ALA A 137 7.73 6.05 -7.49
C ALA A 137 6.65 5.21 -8.19
N ARG A 138 6.45 5.40 -9.50
CA ARG A 138 5.49 4.61 -10.27
C ARG A 138 5.82 3.12 -10.24
N ARG A 139 7.08 2.77 -10.45
CA ARG A 139 7.53 1.37 -10.42
C ARG A 139 7.37 0.74 -9.04
N ILE A 140 7.76 1.48 -8.00
CA ILE A 140 7.66 1.01 -6.61
C ILE A 140 6.19 0.78 -6.21
N CYS A 141 5.30 1.73 -6.50
CA CYS A 141 3.88 1.62 -6.17
C CYS A 141 3.21 0.45 -6.91
N TRP A 142 3.53 0.23 -8.21
CA TRP A 142 3.03 -0.91 -8.96
C TRP A 142 3.52 -2.23 -8.38
N PHE A 143 4.81 -2.35 -8.16
CA PHE A 143 5.39 -3.57 -7.59
C PHE A 143 4.81 -3.85 -6.20
N GLY A 144 4.77 -2.85 -5.32
CA GLY A 144 4.21 -2.99 -3.97
C GLY A 144 2.74 -3.43 -3.98
N SER A 145 1.90 -2.84 -4.84
CA SER A 145 0.48 -3.20 -4.92
C SER A 145 0.26 -4.62 -5.47
N ILE A 146 1.07 -5.06 -6.44
CA ILE A 146 1.02 -6.43 -6.96
C ILE A 146 1.42 -7.44 -5.88
N VAL A 147 2.51 -7.18 -5.16
CA VAL A 147 2.98 -8.10 -4.11
C VAL A 147 1.93 -8.24 -3.00
N VAL A 148 1.31 -7.14 -2.55
CA VAL A 148 0.23 -7.19 -1.56
C VAL A 148 -0.97 -7.98 -2.11
N ALA A 149 -1.37 -7.78 -3.36
CA ALA A 149 -2.46 -8.53 -3.96
C ALA A 149 -2.17 -10.05 -4.02
N ILE A 150 -0.94 -10.45 -4.35
CA ILE A 150 -0.53 -11.86 -4.34
C ILE A 150 -0.60 -12.44 -2.93
N VAL A 151 -0.08 -11.72 -1.93
CA VAL A 151 -0.08 -12.20 -0.53
C VAL A 151 -1.50 -12.36 0.01
N LEU A 152 -2.43 -11.47 -0.36
CA LEU A 152 -3.85 -11.58 -0.01
C LEU A 152 -4.56 -12.70 -0.80
N ALA A 153 -4.12 -12.97 -2.03
CA ALA A 153 -4.71 -14.02 -2.86
C ALA A 153 -4.52 -15.42 -2.24
N ILE A 154 -3.34 -15.70 -1.68
CA ILE A 154 -3.00 -17.02 -1.14
C ILE A 154 -4.02 -17.50 -0.09
N PRO A 155 -4.28 -16.78 1.01
CA PRO A 155 -5.28 -17.22 2.01
C PRO A 155 -6.71 -17.23 1.45
N MET A 156 -7.07 -16.29 0.57
CA MET A 156 -8.42 -16.22 0.02
C MET A 156 -8.75 -17.40 -0.89
N TYR A 157 -7.82 -17.78 -1.79
CA TYR A 157 -8.02 -18.94 -2.65
C TYR A 157 -7.89 -20.26 -1.89
N SER A 158 -7.04 -20.35 -0.88
CA SER A 158 -6.95 -21.54 -0.02
C SER A 158 -8.25 -21.80 0.74
N ALA A 159 -8.96 -20.75 1.14
CA ALA A 159 -10.26 -20.86 1.80
C ALA A 159 -11.38 -21.40 0.88
N LEU A 160 -11.28 -21.19 -0.44
CA LEU A 160 -12.21 -21.81 -1.39
C LEU A 160 -12.01 -23.31 -1.49
N LEU A 161 -10.76 -23.79 -1.37
CA LEU A 161 -10.46 -25.23 -1.42
C LEU A 161 -10.89 -25.97 -0.16
N VAL A 162 -10.87 -25.28 0.99
CA VAL A 162 -11.24 -25.84 2.29
C VAL A 162 -12.27 -24.92 2.97
N PRO A 163 -13.59 -25.14 2.77
CA PRO A 163 -14.64 -24.26 3.29
C PRO A 163 -14.62 -24.05 4.80
N HIS A 164 -14.04 -24.99 5.55
CA HIS A 164 -13.88 -24.88 6.99
C HIS A 164 -12.94 -23.73 7.41
N LEU A 165 -12.02 -23.33 6.52
CA LEU A 165 -11.06 -22.24 6.75
C LEU A 165 -11.63 -20.85 6.46
N LEU A 166 -12.84 -20.73 5.91
CA LEU A 166 -13.43 -19.42 5.56
C LEU A 166 -13.49 -18.47 6.77
N LYS A 167 -13.90 -18.97 7.93
CA LYS A 167 -13.96 -18.16 9.17
C LYS A 167 -12.57 -17.73 9.63
N GLU A 168 -11.59 -18.63 9.52
CA GLU A 168 -10.20 -18.35 9.91
C GLU A 168 -9.54 -17.35 8.97
N VAL A 169 -9.86 -17.39 7.67
CA VAL A 169 -9.34 -16.42 6.68
C VAL A 169 -9.91 -15.03 6.93
N TYR A 170 -11.21 -14.89 7.26
CA TYR A 170 -11.77 -13.61 7.67
C TYR A 170 -11.08 -13.07 8.93
N PHE A 171 -10.88 -13.91 9.92
CA PHE A 171 -10.18 -13.54 11.15
C PHE A 171 -8.73 -13.15 10.86
N THR A 172 -8.02 -13.90 10.03
CA THR A 172 -6.64 -13.61 9.63
C THR A 172 -6.55 -12.28 8.89
N THR A 173 -7.46 -11.99 7.95
CA THR A 173 -7.48 -10.72 7.22
C THR A 173 -7.71 -9.53 8.17
N GLN A 174 -8.60 -9.68 9.14
CA GLN A 174 -8.82 -8.66 10.17
C GLN A 174 -7.59 -8.46 11.05
N MET A 175 -6.93 -9.53 11.46
CA MET A 175 -5.68 -9.46 12.23
C MET A 175 -4.55 -8.77 11.47
N ILE A 176 -4.41 -9.01 10.17
CA ILE A 176 -3.46 -8.29 9.31
C ILE A 176 -3.71 -6.78 9.39
N VAL A 177 -4.96 -6.35 9.26
CA VAL A 177 -5.32 -4.92 9.35
C VAL A 177 -4.94 -4.34 10.71
N PHE A 178 -5.21 -5.05 11.81
CA PHE A 178 -4.84 -4.61 13.16
C PHE A 178 -3.33 -4.49 13.35
N VAL A 179 -2.55 -5.45 12.86
CA VAL A 179 -1.08 -5.40 12.89
C VAL A 179 -0.55 -4.18 12.13
N TYR A 180 -1.08 -3.90 10.94
CA TYR A 180 -0.71 -2.72 10.17
C TYR A 180 -1.04 -1.41 10.90
N ILE A 181 -2.22 -1.30 11.50
CA ILE A 181 -2.59 -0.13 12.30
C ILE A 181 -1.62 0.05 13.47
N GLY A 182 -1.30 -1.04 14.17
CA GLY A 182 -0.35 -1.03 15.28
C GLY A 182 1.04 -0.53 14.87
N ILE A 183 1.55 -0.98 13.73
CA ILE A 183 2.84 -0.55 13.19
C ILE A 183 2.80 0.95 12.83
N ASN A 184 1.75 1.41 12.14
CA ASN A 184 1.62 2.82 11.78
C ASN A 184 1.54 3.73 13.01
N ILE A 185 0.83 3.31 14.07
CA ILE A 185 0.78 4.03 15.34
C ILE A 185 2.17 4.07 15.98
N ALA A 186 2.86 2.94 16.05
CA ALA A 186 4.20 2.87 16.64
C ALA A 186 5.22 3.75 15.89
N GLU A 187 5.16 3.80 14.56
CA GLU A 187 5.99 4.69 13.75
C GLU A 187 5.66 6.16 13.99
N THR A 188 4.37 6.49 14.08
CA THR A 188 3.92 7.86 14.38
C THR A 188 4.43 8.31 15.74
N ILE A 189 4.28 7.48 16.76
CA ILE A 189 4.78 7.78 18.12
C ILE A 189 6.32 7.95 18.11
N ARG A 190 7.04 7.06 17.42
CA ARG A 190 8.50 7.23 17.28
C ARG A 190 8.86 8.55 16.62
N ALA A 191 8.18 8.93 15.54
CA ALA A 191 8.42 10.20 14.87
C ALA A 191 8.22 11.39 15.83
N TYR A 192 7.15 11.39 16.63
CA TYR A 192 6.93 12.44 17.63
C TYR A 192 8.00 12.46 18.72
N LEU A 193 8.41 11.32 19.26
CA LEU A 193 9.45 11.24 20.28
C LEU A 193 10.83 11.72 19.78
N TYR A 194 11.14 11.50 18.49
CA TYR A 194 12.36 12.03 17.89
C TYR A 194 12.31 13.55 17.68
N PHE A 195 11.12 14.13 17.44
CA PHE A 195 10.99 15.58 17.31
C PHE A 195 11.06 16.32 18.66
N ASP A 196 10.63 15.70 19.76
CA ASP A 196 10.71 16.29 21.13
C ASP A 196 12.11 16.19 21.76
N SER A 197 13.05 15.46 21.17
CA SER A 197 14.41 15.30 21.68
C SER A 197 15.42 16.29 21.08
N TYR A 198 14.97 17.24 20.26
CA TYR A 198 15.72 18.37 19.72
C TYR A 198 15.09 19.71 20.15
#